data_b93998518c15d1803d28cf09ce5a3972
#
_entry.id   b93998518c15d1803d28cf09ce5a3972
#
_cell.length_a   1.000
_cell.length_b   1.000
_cell.length_c   1.000
_cell.angle_alpha   90.00
_cell.angle_beta   90.00
_cell.angle_gamma   90.00
#
_symmetry.space_group_name_H-M   'P 1'
#
loop_
_entity.id
_entity.type
_entity.pdbx_description
1 polymer ?
#
loop_
_entity_poly.entity_id
_entity_poly.type
_entity_poly.pdbx_seq_one_letter_code
_entity_poly.pdbx_strand_id
1 'polypeptide(L)'
;MQHRAGKRGPMAYDINTRIALGALNAGIGQTHVNSLFSCLNVPSVNHVTFKVREREVGKAIESVAEASCLESCSEERKRAVAAGVQGDDQDLIGVLVSYDMGWQKRGKAHNSSTGHGAVLGVSTGKVLDFATRCKMCRICSAAKDKPKPHDCRKNHDGSSKIMESDVA
;
A
#
# COMPACT_ATOMS: atom_id res chain seq x y z
N MET A 1 -0.26 21.66 -8.77
CA MET A 1 -1.44 20.97 -9.37
C MET A 1 -1.29 21.02 -10.88
N GLN A 2 -0.91 19.89 -11.52
CA GLN A 2 -0.79 19.84 -12.98
C GLN A 2 -2.17 19.53 -13.56
N HIS A 3 -2.77 20.49 -14.26
CA HIS A 3 -3.93 20.29 -15.11
C HIS A 3 -3.57 19.35 -16.24
N ARG A 4 -4.18 18.15 -16.28
CA ARG A 4 -4.16 17.29 -17.47
C ARG A 4 -4.92 17.98 -18.58
N ALA A 5 -4.18 18.63 -19.50
CA ALA A 5 -4.72 19.07 -20.77
C ALA A 5 -5.12 17.83 -21.61
N GLY A 6 -6.37 17.77 -22.12
CA GLY A 6 -6.72 16.92 -23.24
C GLY A 6 -7.81 15.86 -23.09
N LYS A 7 -8.46 15.67 -21.92
CA LYS A 7 -9.64 14.78 -21.85
C LYS A 7 -10.92 15.59 -21.64
N ARG A 8 -11.81 15.62 -22.67
CA ARG A 8 -13.19 16.11 -22.52
C ARG A 8 -13.96 15.19 -21.57
N GLY A 9 -14.19 15.65 -20.36
CA GLY A 9 -14.99 14.98 -19.34
C GLY A 9 -15.29 15.96 -18.20
N PRO A 10 -16.29 15.69 -17.33
CA PRO A 10 -16.56 16.55 -16.19
C PRO A 10 -15.32 16.66 -15.31
N MET A 11 -15.08 17.88 -14.79
CA MET A 11 -13.96 18.12 -13.85
C MET A 11 -14.06 17.15 -12.67
N ALA A 12 -12.92 16.58 -12.30
CA ALA A 12 -12.83 15.78 -11.10
C ALA A 12 -12.89 16.72 -9.87
N TYR A 13 -13.97 16.65 -9.13
CA TYR A 13 -14.10 17.41 -7.90
C TYR A 13 -13.16 16.83 -6.84
N ASP A 14 -12.38 17.67 -6.20
CA ASP A 14 -11.40 17.31 -5.16
C ASP A 14 -12.05 16.55 -3.99
N ILE A 15 -13.31 16.87 -3.68
CA ILE A 15 -14.08 16.17 -2.64
C ILE A 15 -14.13 14.65 -2.85
N ASN A 16 -14.26 14.18 -4.10
CA ASN A 16 -14.30 12.75 -4.39
C ASN A 16 -12.96 12.06 -4.11
N THR A 17 -11.85 12.76 -4.34
CA THR A 17 -10.50 12.29 -4.03
C THR A 17 -10.29 12.24 -2.51
N ARG A 18 -10.75 13.27 -1.79
CA ARG A 18 -10.68 13.32 -0.31
C ARG A 18 -11.54 12.25 0.35
N ILE A 19 -12.72 11.96 -0.20
CA ILE A 19 -13.58 10.86 0.26
C ILE A 19 -12.85 9.51 0.11
N ALA A 20 -12.21 9.26 -1.04
CA ALA A 20 -11.46 8.04 -1.25
C ALA A 20 -10.25 7.92 -0.31
N LEU A 21 -9.52 9.01 -0.11
CA LEU A 21 -8.41 9.07 0.86
C LEU A 21 -8.88 8.79 2.28
N GLY A 22 -9.95 9.45 2.72
CA GLY A 22 -10.54 9.24 4.04
C GLY A 22 -11.04 7.82 4.25
N ALA A 23 -11.67 7.22 3.24
CA ALA A 23 -12.14 5.85 3.27
C ALA A 23 -10.98 4.85 3.40
N LEU A 24 -9.89 5.03 2.63
CA LEU A 24 -8.69 4.21 2.74
C LEU A 24 -8.05 4.33 4.13
N ASN A 25 -7.90 5.54 4.64
CA ASN A 25 -7.34 5.79 5.97
C ASN A 25 -8.18 5.18 7.10
N ALA A 26 -9.51 5.20 6.97
CA ALA A 26 -10.43 4.60 7.94
C ALA A 26 -10.61 3.07 7.77
N GLY A 27 -10.04 2.46 6.72
CA GLY A 27 -10.21 1.04 6.41
C GLY A 27 -11.64 0.67 5.99
N ILE A 28 -12.40 1.60 5.41
CA ILE A 28 -13.79 1.41 4.98
C ILE A 28 -13.94 1.48 3.46
N GLY A 29 -14.98 0.86 2.95
CA GLY A 29 -15.30 0.90 1.52
C GLY A 29 -16.45 1.87 1.20
N GLN A 30 -16.72 2.01 -0.11
CA GLN A 30 -17.78 2.88 -0.64
C GLN A 30 -19.16 2.65 0.01
N THR A 31 -19.51 1.41 0.33
CA THR A 31 -20.80 1.08 0.97
C THR A 31 -20.94 1.76 2.34
N HIS A 32 -19.89 1.73 3.16
CA HIS A 32 -19.87 2.38 4.47
C HIS A 32 -19.93 3.91 4.34
N VAL A 33 -19.19 4.47 3.37
CA VAL A 33 -19.23 5.91 3.06
C VAL A 33 -20.64 6.33 2.68
N ASN A 34 -21.29 5.59 1.79
CA ASN A 34 -22.65 5.91 1.35
C ASN A 34 -23.70 5.73 2.46
N SER A 35 -23.51 4.75 3.37
CA SER A 35 -24.35 4.62 4.55
C SER A 35 -24.27 5.86 5.45
N LEU A 36 -23.06 6.37 5.70
CA LEU A 36 -22.85 7.59 6.44
C LEU A 36 -23.51 8.80 5.74
N PHE A 37 -23.32 8.93 4.43
CA PHE A 37 -23.90 10.00 3.63
C PHE A 37 -25.43 9.97 3.64
N SER A 38 -26.03 8.78 3.61
CA SER A 38 -27.48 8.62 3.75
C SER A 38 -28.00 9.19 5.07
N CYS A 39 -27.30 8.91 6.18
CA CYS A 39 -27.67 9.49 7.49
C CYS A 39 -27.53 11.02 7.54
N LEU A 40 -26.60 11.58 6.77
CA LEU A 40 -26.36 13.02 6.69
C LEU A 40 -27.19 13.72 5.60
N ASN A 41 -28.07 12.99 4.90
CA ASN A 41 -28.82 13.48 3.75
C ASN A 41 -27.93 14.08 2.64
N VAL A 42 -26.74 13.47 2.45
CA VAL A 42 -25.77 13.83 1.41
C VAL A 42 -25.89 12.81 0.25
N PRO A 43 -25.84 13.25 -1.02
CA PRO A 43 -25.90 12.35 -2.15
C PRO A 43 -24.78 11.29 -2.12
N SER A 44 -25.12 10.06 -2.51
CA SER A 44 -24.16 8.94 -2.55
C SER A 44 -23.07 9.13 -3.62
N VAL A 45 -21.88 8.63 -3.35
CA VAL A 45 -20.79 8.58 -4.34
C VAL A 45 -21.01 7.38 -5.27
N ASN A 46 -20.96 7.63 -6.57
CA ASN A 46 -21.06 6.59 -7.58
C ASN A 46 -19.88 5.60 -7.48
N HIS A 47 -20.17 4.31 -7.63
CA HIS A 47 -19.18 3.24 -7.51
C HIS A 47 -17.99 3.40 -8.46
N VAL A 48 -18.24 3.74 -9.71
CA VAL A 48 -17.17 3.92 -10.73
C VAL A 48 -16.28 5.10 -10.33
N THR A 49 -16.87 6.23 -9.94
CA THR A 49 -16.15 7.41 -9.48
C THR A 49 -15.28 7.08 -8.26
N PHE A 50 -15.87 6.42 -7.25
CA PHE A 50 -15.13 6.01 -6.06
C PHE A 50 -13.92 5.12 -6.41
N LYS A 51 -14.11 4.09 -7.24
CA LYS A 51 -13.04 3.18 -7.65
C LYS A 51 -11.93 3.84 -8.47
N VAL A 52 -12.26 4.83 -9.29
CA VAL A 52 -11.26 5.62 -10.02
C VAL A 52 -10.41 6.43 -9.04
N ARG A 53 -11.05 7.14 -8.09
CA ARG A 53 -10.34 7.95 -7.09
C ARG A 53 -9.54 7.07 -6.11
N GLU A 54 -10.09 5.95 -5.67
CA GLU A 54 -9.39 4.98 -4.83
C GLU A 54 -8.06 4.52 -5.46
N ARG A 55 -8.05 4.20 -6.75
CA ARG A 55 -6.83 3.80 -7.46
C ARG A 55 -5.82 4.95 -7.61
N GLU A 56 -6.29 6.16 -7.89
CA GLU A 56 -5.42 7.34 -7.99
C GLU A 56 -4.76 7.65 -6.65
N VAL A 57 -5.55 7.65 -5.58
CA VAL A 57 -5.07 7.88 -4.20
C VAL A 57 -4.13 6.77 -3.77
N GLY A 58 -4.46 5.50 -4.05
CA GLY A 58 -3.59 4.37 -3.72
C GLY A 58 -2.20 4.51 -4.32
N LYS A 59 -2.11 4.84 -5.62
CA LYS A 59 -0.82 5.07 -6.29
C LYS A 59 -0.03 6.25 -5.70
N ALA A 60 -0.72 7.31 -5.32
CA ALA A 60 -0.08 8.46 -4.68
C ALA A 60 0.47 8.10 -3.29
N ILE A 61 -0.29 7.32 -2.51
CA ILE A 61 0.16 6.83 -1.19
C ILE A 61 1.37 5.92 -1.35
N GLU A 62 1.35 4.96 -2.29
CA GLU A 62 2.49 4.07 -2.57
C GLU A 62 3.75 4.89 -2.89
N SER A 63 3.65 5.87 -3.80
CA SER A 63 4.79 6.72 -4.18
C SER A 63 5.34 7.56 -3.01
N VAL A 64 4.48 8.10 -2.15
CA VAL A 64 4.89 8.85 -0.95
C VAL A 64 5.55 7.93 0.07
N ALA A 65 5.01 6.72 0.25
CA ALA A 65 5.57 5.74 1.16
C ALA A 65 6.98 5.30 0.72
N GLU A 66 7.17 4.99 -0.57
CA GLU A 66 8.48 4.65 -1.14
C GLU A 66 9.50 5.78 -0.93
N ALA A 67 9.13 7.03 -1.23
CA ALA A 67 10.00 8.18 -0.99
C ALA A 67 10.36 8.35 0.49
N SER A 68 9.39 8.15 1.39
CA SER A 68 9.60 8.22 2.84
C SER A 68 10.54 7.10 3.34
N CYS A 69 10.43 5.90 2.79
CA CYS A 69 11.35 4.79 3.12
C CYS A 69 12.79 5.12 2.70
N LEU A 70 12.99 5.64 1.48
CA LEU A 70 14.33 6.06 1.01
C LEU A 70 14.95 7.14 1.91
N GLU A 71 14.16 8.12 2.34
CA GLU A 71 14.61 9.14 3.29
C GLU A 71 14.98 8.52 4.64
N SER A 72 14.17 7.60 5.13
CA SER A 72 14.39 6.88 6.40
C SER A 72 15.65 6.02 6.33
N CYS A 73 15.92 5.33 5.24
CA CYS A 73 17.16 4.58 5.01
C CYS A 73 18.39 5.50 5.06
N SER A 74 18.29 6.67 4.42
CA SER A 74 19.38 7.66 4.44
C SER A 74 19.66 8.17 5.86
N GLU A 75 18.62 8.38 6.67
CA GLU A 75 18.76 8.81 8.06
C GLU A 75 19.36 7.70 8.94
N GLU A 76 18.88 6.45 8.79
CA GLU A 76 19.41 5.29 9.51
C GLU A 76 20.90 5.09 9.22
N ARG A 77 21.28 5.16 7.93
CA ARG A 77 22.68 5.10 7.49
C ARG A 77 23.54 6.19 8.17
N LYS A 78 23.08 7.44 8.17
CA LYS A 78 23.81 8.56 8.80
C LYS A 78 24.03 8.32 10.29
N ARG A 79 23.04 7.79 10.99
CA ARG A 79 23.16 7.47 12.43
C ARG A 79 24.15 6.32 12.66
N ALA A 80 24.12 5.28 11.83
CA ALA A 80 25.07 4.17 11.93
C ALA A 80 26.53 4.64 11.73
N VAL A 81 26.77 5.46 10.71
CA VAL A 81 28.09 6.05 10.47
C VAL A 81 28.54 6.93 11.64
N ALA A 82 27.65 7.77 12.17
CA ALA A 82 27.94 8.61 13.33
C ALA A 82 28.24 7.78 14.61
N ALA A 83 27.68 6.57 14.71
CA ALA A 83 27.97 5.60 15.77
C ALA A 83 29.27 4.78 15.54
N GLY A 84 30.00 5.05 14.44
CA GLY A 84 31.28 4.42 14.14
C GLY A 84 31.19 3.12 13.32
N VAL A 85 30.03 2.80 12.76
CA VAL A 85 29.89 1.65 11.83
C VAL A 85 30.62 2.00 10.54
N GLN A 86 31.56 1.15 10.15
CA GLN A 86 32.31 1.30 8.89
C GLN A 86 31.61 0.53 7.76
N GLY A 87 31.71 1.06 6.56
CA GLY A 87 31.26 0.37 5.35
C GLY A 87 32.18 -0.81 4.99
N ASP A 88 31.62 -1.75 4.25
CA ASP A 88 32.40 -2.81 3.60
C ASP A 88 33.10 -2.28 2.34
N ASP A 89 33.78 -3.19 1.59
CA ASP A 89 34.47 -2.87 0.33
C ASP A 89 33.54 -2.27 -0.75
N GLN A 90 32.22 -2.36 -0.58
CA GLN A 90 31.19 -1.82 -1.49
C GLN A 90 30.50 -0.56 -0.88
N ASP A 91 31.04 0.00 0.19
CA ASP A 91 30.45 1.11 0.98
C ASP A 91 29.04 0.80 1.55
N LEU A 92 28.73 -0.48 1.77
CA LEU A 92 27.50 -0.89 2.42
C LEU A 92 27.65 -0.77 3.93
N ILE A 93 26.68 -0.12 4.56
CA ILE A 93 26.64 0.09 6.01
C ILE A 93 25.61 -0.86 6.61
N GLY A 94 26.06 -1.70 7.54
CA GLY A 94 25.17 -2.56 8.32
C GLY A 94 24.31 -1.73 9.27
N VAL A 95 23.00 -1.94 9.25
CA VAL A 95 22.05 -1.30 10.17
C VAL A 95 21.25 -2.35 10.93
N LEU A 96 20.91 -2.06 12.18
CA LEU A 96 20.06 -2.94 12.97
C LEU A 96 18.61 -2.64 12.67
N VAL A 97 17.85 -3.70 12.33
CA VAL A 97 16.43 -3.57 11.96
C VAL A 97 15.55 -4.51 12.78
N SER A 98 14.29 -4.12 12.92
CA SER A 98 13.20 -4.97 13.38
C SER A 98 12.27 -5.25 12.21
N TYR A 99 11.82 -6.50 12.05
CA TYR A 99 10.90 -6.93 11.01
C TYR A 99 9.63 -7.50 11.63
N ASP A 100 8.48 -7.16 11.07
CA ASP A 100 7.18 -7.73 11.46
C ASP A 100 6.29 -7.95 10.24
N MET A 101 5.41 -8.95 10.33
CA MET A 101 4.48 -9.34 9.28
C MET A 101 3.04 -9.18 9.74
N GLY A 102 2.29 -8.32 9.03
CA GLY A 102 0.86 -8.16 9.22
C GLY A 102 0.03 -9.07 8.32
N TRP A 103 -1.10 -9.55 8.83
CA TRP A 103 -1.99 -10.48 8.12
C TRP A 103 -3.39 -9.91 7.97
N GLN A 104 -3.99 -10.08 6.80
CA GLN A 104 -5.38 -9.66 6.54
C GLN A 104 -6.38 -10.29 7.52
N LYS A 105 -6.19 -11.56 7.88
CA LYS A 105 -7.06 -12.27 8.82
C LYS A 105 -6.36 -12.44 10.16
N ARG A 106 -6.93 -11.87 11.21
CA ARG A 106 -6.47 -12.07 12.59
C ARG A 106 -6.74 -13.48 13.07
N GLY A 107 -5.84 -14.04 13.86
CA GLY A 107 -5.99 -15.35 14.51
C GLY A 107 -5.87 -16.58 13.61
N LYS A 108 -5.96 -16.43 12.28
CA LYS A 108 -5.81 -17.51 11.29
C LYS A 108 -4.93 -17.03 10.11
N ALA A 109 -3.73 -16.58 10.42
CA ALA A 109 -2.78 -16.00 9.45
C ALA A 109 -2.56 -16.92 8.24
N HIS A 110 -2.47 -18.25 8.44
CA HIS A 110 -2.29 -19.26 7.40
C HIS A 110 -3.40 -19.27 6.32
N ASN A 111 -4.56 -18.69 6.59
CA ASN A 111 -5.67 -18.53 5.64
C ASN A 111 -5.79 -17.12 5.05
N SER A 112 -4.85 -16.24 5.33
CA SER A 112 -4.87 -14.88 4.78
C SER A 112 -4.58 -14.90 3.28
N SER A 113 -5.33 -14.10 2.52
CA SER A 113 -5.10 -13.90 1.09
C SER A 113 -4.03 -12.86 0.83
N THR A 114 -3.76 -12.01 1.82
CA THR A 114 -2.75 -10.95 1.74
C THR A 114 -1.99 -10.90 3.05
N GLY A 115 -0.68 -10.73 2.95
CA GLY A 115 0.22 -10.39 4.04
C GLY A 115 1.07 -9.19 3.64
N HIS A 116 1.50 -8.41 4.60
CA HIS A 116 2.41 -7.28 4.41
C HIS A 116 3.47 -7.29 5.48
N GLY A 117 4.72 -7.17 5.07
CA GLY A 117 5.87 -7.04 5.95
C GLY A 117 6.38 -5.61 5.96
N ALA A 118 6.94 -5.19 7.07
CA ALA A 118 7.62 -3.92 7.22
C ALA A 118 8.92 -4.09 8.00
N VAL A 119 9.94 -3.35 7.58
CA VAL A 119 11.25 -3.29 8.22
C VAL A 119 11.39 -1.92 8.88
N LEU A 120 11.69 -1.89 10.16
CA LEU A 120 11.92 -0.67 10.94
C LEU A 120 13.39 -0.56 11.33
N GLY A 121 13.97 0.62 11.13
CA GLY A 121 15.28 0.95 11.65
C GLY A 121 15.24 1.12 13.17
N VAL A 122 16.09 0.40 13.88
CA VAL A 122 16.10 0.44 15.35
C VAL A 122 16.55 1.80 15.90
N SER A 123 17.47 2.48 15.18
CA SER A 123 17.99 3.77 15.65
C SER A 123 17.05 4.95 15.35
N THR A 124 16.26 4.89 14.30
CA THR A 124 15.30 5.95 13.93
C THR A 124 13.87 5.67 14.38
N GLY A 125 13.49 4.40 14.53
CA GLY A 125 12.09 3.98 14.71
C GLY A 125 11.23 4.16 13.46
N LYS A 126 11.83 4.41 12.30
CA LYS A 126 11.12 4.66 11.02
C LYS A 126 11.05 3.41 10.17
N VAL A 127 10.03 3.32 9.32
CA VAL A 127 9.93 2.27 8.31
C VAL A 127 10.98 2.51 7.23
N LEU A 128 11.82 1.51 7.00
CA LEU A 128 12.88 1.53 5.99
C LEU A 128 12.42 0.91 4.68
N ASP A 129 11.60 -0.14 4.77
CA ASP A 129 11.04 -0.82 3.61
C ASP A 129 9.75 -1.54 3.97
N PHE A 130 8.93 -1.82 2.98
CA PHE A 130 7.71 -2.61 3.12
C PHE A 130 7.42 -3.43 1.86
N ALA A 131 6.83 -4.59 2.04
CA ALA A 131 6.37 -5.40 0.92
C ALA A 131 5.02 -6.04 1.20
N THR A 132 4.25 -6.24 0.15
CA THR A 132 2.95 -6.91 0.22
C THR A 132 2.95 -8.15 -0.65
N ARG A 133 2.44 -9.25 -0.11
CA ARG A 133 2.16 -10.50 -0.84
C ARG A 133 0.67 -10.73 -0.93
N CYS A 134 0.21 -10.99 -2.14
CA CYS A 134 -1.20 -11.25 -2.43
C CYS A 134 -1.34 -12.49 -3.30
N LYS A 135 -2.08 -13.50 -2.84
CA LYS A 135 -2.31 -14.75 -3.57
C LYS A 135 -3.61 -14.81 -4.35
N MET A 136 -4.44 -13.77 -4.27
CA MET A 136 -5.74 -13.76 -4.93
C MET A 136 -5.94 -12.51 -5.78
N CYS A 137 -6.43 -12.73 -7.00
CA CYS A 137 -6.97 -11.67 -7.85
C CYS A 137 -8.36 -12.10 -8.34
N ARG A 138 -9.38 -11.30 -8.04
CA ARG A 138 -10.76 -11.60 -8.45
C ARG A 138 -10.92 -11.69 -9.97
N ILE A 139 -10.22 -10.84 -10.72
CA ILE A 139 -10.28 -10.82 -12.19
C ILE A 139 -9.64 -12.10 -12.74
N CYS A 140 -8.45 -12.46 -12.27
CA CYS A 140 -7.81 -13.70 -12.67
C CYS A 140 -8.64 -14.93 -12.30
N SER A 141 -9.19 -14.97 -11.08
CA SER A 141 -10.00 -16.11 -10.62
C SER A 141 -11.33 -16.27 -11.39
N ALA A 142 -11.93 -15.17 -11.84
CA ALA A 142 -13.20 -15.19 -12.60
C ALA A 142 -12.98 -15.48 -14.08
N ALA A 143 -11.84 -15.15 -14.65
CA ALA A 143 -11.56 -15.23 -16.08
C ALA A 143 -11.07 -16.60 -16.55
N LYS A 144 -10.90 -17.57 -15.65
CA LYS A 144 -10.30 -18.88 -15.93
C LYS A 144 -8.94 -18.72 -16.65
N ASP A 145 -8.89 -18.94 -17.99
CA ASP A 145 -7.62 -19.01 -18.73
C ASP A 145 -7.16 -17.69 -19.39
N LYS A 146 -8.07 -16.71 -19.54
CA LYS A 146 -7.76 -15.45 -20.25
C LYS A 146 -8.31 -14.21 -19.53
N PRO A 147 -7.65 -13.74 -18.49
CA PRO A 147 -8.05 -12.51 -17.83
C PRO A 147 -7.83 -11.30 -18.74
N LYS A 148 -8.79 -10.36 -18.75
CA LYS A 148 -8.59 -9.06 -19.41
C LYS A 148 -7.41 -8.32 -18.80
N PRO A 149 -6.69 -7.48 -19.57
CA PRO A 149 -5.61 -6.65 -19.03
C PRO A 149 -6.12 -5.83 -17.84
N HIS A 150 -5.43 -5.91 -16.71
CA HIS A 150 -5.78 -5.21 -15.48
C HIS A 150 -4.54 -5.02 -14.59
N ASP A 151 -4.62 -4.14 -13.62
CA ASP A 151 -3.63 -3.98 -12.57
C ASP A 151 -3.74 -5.18 -11.60
N CYS A 152 -2.94 -6.23 -11.88
CA CYS A 152 -2.98 -7.46 -11.11
C CYS A 152 -2.02 -7.37 -9.93
N ARG A 153 -2.57 -7.38 -8.72
CA ARG A 153 -1.77 -7.35 -7.48
C ARG A 153 -1.43 -8.74 -6.95
N LYS A 154 -1.81 -9.83 -7.68
CA LYS A 154 -1.37 -11.18 -7.33
C LYS A 154 0.11 -11.33 -7.64
N ASN A 155 0.91 -11.60 -6.59
CA ASN A 155 2.36 -11.73 -6.67
C ASN A 155 2.90 -12.86 -5.78
N HIS A 156 2.02 -13.77 -5.31
CA HIS A 156 2.41 -14.93 -4.51
C HIS A 156 1.53 -16.13 -4.86
N ASP A 157 2.15 -17.29 -5.06
CA ASP A 157 1.47 -18.54 -5.39
C ASP A 157 1.54 -19.60 -4.26
N GLY A 158 2.31 -19.33 -3.21
CA GLY A 158 2.50 -20.22 -2.07
C GLY A 158 1.40 -20.16 -1.02
N SER A 159 1.62 -20.87 0.08
CA SER A 159 0.78 -20.76 1.27
C SER A 159 1.01 -19.41 1.98
N SER A 160 0.04 -18.99 2.82
CA SER A 160 0.23 -17.76 3.60
C SER A 160 1.42 -17.84 4.57
N LYS A 161 1.82 -19.03 5.01
CA LYS A 161 3.01 -19.23 5.85
C LYS A 161 4.30 -18.85 5.14
N ILE A 162 4.39 -19.11 3.83
CA ILE A 162 5.60 -18.84 3.04
C ILE A 162 5.72 -17.34 2.72
N MET A 163 4.63 -16.58 2.81
CA MET A 163 4.67 -15.13 2.55
C MET A 163 5.67 -14.40 3.43
N GLU A 164 5.84 -14.83 4.68
CA GLU A 164 6.74 -14.18 5.62
C GLU A 164 8.20 -14.33 5.19
N SER A 165 8.62 -15.55 4.85
CA SER A 165 9.97 -15.80 4.34
C SER A 165 10.20 -15.29 2.91
N ASP A 166 9.15 -15.03 2.16
CA ASP A 166 9.21 -14.47 0.80
C ASP A 166 9.30 -12.93 0.80
N VAL A 167 9.02 -12.30 1.94
CA VAL A 167 9.13 -10.84 2.15
C VAL A 167 10.44 -10.49 2.85
N ALA A 168 10.90 -11.32 3.78
CA ALA A 168 12.14 -11.13 4.53
C ALA A 168 13.38 -11.35 3.68
#